data_6a4a8a28a52030c4c7b01e8554790a7d
#
_entry.id   6a4a8a28a52030c4c7b01e8554790a7d
#
_cell.length_a   1.000
_cell.length_b   1.000
_cell.length_c   1.000
_cell.angle_alpha   90.00
_cell.angle_beta   90.00
_cell.angle_gamma   90.00
#
_symmetry.space_group_name_H-M   'P 1'
#
loop_
_entity.id
_entity.type
_entity.pdbx_description
1 polymer ?
#
loop_
_entity_poly.entity_id
_entity_poly.type
_entity_poly.pdbx_seq_one_letter_code
_entity_poly.pdbx_strand_id
1 'polypeptide(L)'
;DLIPDDVTVQVLTQAREHIIRKTFEALKGCKNAIVHVYNSTSYAQRQQVFKKSKEDILKIAVEGAKLLKELTEEAGEKYRFEYSPESFTGTEPEYALEVCNAVLDVWQPTADRKAIINLPSTVELSMPHVYASQVEYMSKNLKYRDNVVLSLHPHNDRGCGVSDAEMGILAGADRIEGTLFGNGERTGNVDIITVGMNMYMQGVDPELDFSDMPKLCHAFESFTGMSINPRSPYCGSLVFAAFSGSHQDAIAKGMHLSLIHISEPTRQAEI
;
A
#
# COMPACT_ATOMS: atom_id res chain seq x y z
N ASP A 1 3.19 -24.85 3.32
CA ASP A 1 2.15 -25.86 3.04
C ASP A 1 0.71 -25.37 3.29
N LEU A 2 0.52 -24.16 3.86
CA LEU A 2 -0.81 -23.57 4.12
C LEU A 2 -1.12 -22.38 3.21
N ILE A 3 -0.13 -21.87 2.48
CA ILE A 3 -0.31 -20.71 1.59
C ILE A 3 -0.74 -21.25 0.22
N PRO A 4 -1.87 -20.77 -0.33
CA PRO A 4 -2.30 -21.13 -1.68
C PRO A 4 -1.25 -20.75 -2.74
N ASP A 5 -1.19 -21.53 -3.82
CA ASP A 5 -0.18 -21.34 -4.88
C ASP A 5 -0.31 -20.04 -5.67
N ASP A 6 -1.48 -19.42 -5.66
CA ASP A 6 -1.80 -18.14 -6.29
C ASP A 6 -1.52 -16.91 -5.39
N VAL A 7 -1.18 -17.15 -4.10
CA VAL A 7 -0.82 -16.08 -3.17
C VAL A 7 0.67 -15.77 -3.26
N THR A 8 0.99 -14.49 -3.40
CA THR A 8 2.38 -13.99 -3.30
C THR A 8 2.63 -13.46 -1.90
N VAL A 9 3.62 -14.02 -1.21
CA VAL A 9 4.04 -13.56 0.11
C VAL A 9 5.00 -12.39 -0.03
N GLN A 10 4.71 -11.28 0.62
CA GLN A 10 5.61 -10.13 0.68
C GLN A 10 6.26 -10.06 2.06
N VAL A 11 7.58 -9.95 2.10
CA VAL A 11 8.36 -9.88 3.35
C VAL A 11 9.18 -8.60 3.37
N LEU A 12 8.89 -7.75 4.35
CA LEU A 12 9.62 -6.51 4.60
C LEU A 12 10.94 -6.79 5.32
N THR A 13 12.05 -6.25 4.81
CA THR A 13 13.37 -6.43 5.39
C THR A 13 14.19 -5.13 5.33
N GLN A 14 14.86 -4.79 6.43
CA GLN A 14 15.80 -3.66 6.41
C GLN A 14 16.99 -3.95 5.49
N ALA A 15 17.55 -2.92 4.87
CA ALA A 15 18.78 -2.99 4.07
C ALA A 15 20.02 -3.24 4.96
N ARG A 16 20.03 -4.39 5.65
CA ARG A 16 21.13 -4.90 6.47
C ARG A 16 21.40 -6.34 6.13
N GLU A 17 22.64 -6.67 5.83
CA GLU A 17 23.03 -7.98 5.33
C GLU A 17 22.44 -9.16 6.15
N HIS A 18 22.64 -9.14 7.47
CA HIS A 18 22.19 -10.24 8.34
C HIS A 18 20.66 -10.40 8.35
N ILE A 19 19.90 -9.30 8.21
CA ILE A 19 18.42 -9.34 8.15
C ILE A 19 17.97 -9.87 6.79
N ILE A 20 18.57 -9.38 5.69
CA ILE A 20 18.29 -9.85 4.34
C ILE A 20 18.56 -11.36 4.23
N ARG A 21 19.72 -11.84 4.70
CA ARG A 21 20.04 -13.28 4.69
C ARG A 21 19.02 -14.09 5.50
N LYS A 22 18.57 -13.57 6.64
CA LYS A 22 17.55 -14.24 7.47
C LYS A 22 16.19 -14.30 6.78
N THR A 23 15.84 -13.25 6.02
CA THR A 23 14.63 -13.23 5.18
C THR A 23 14.67 -14.34 4.13
N PHE A 24 15.80 -14.52 3.43
CA PHE A 24 15.95 -15.61 2.45
C PHE A 24 15.87 -17.00 3.09
N GLU A 25 16.43 -17.19 4.29
CA GLU A 25 16.26 -18.44 5.03
C GLU A 25 14.77 -18.72 5.32
N ALA A 26 14.01 -17.69 5.72
CA ALA A 26 12.59 -17.84 6.04
C ALA A 26 11.72 -18.10 4.80
N LEU A 27 12.11 -17.58 3.64
CA LEU A 27 11.40 -17.77 2.37
C LEU A 27 11.73 -19.10 1.68
N LYS A 28 12.68 -19.86 2.17
CA LYS A 28 13.09 -21.13 1.53
C LYS A 28 11.90 -22.06 1.32
N GLY A 29 11.64 -22.42 0.06
CA GLY A 29 10.51 -23.26 -0.36
C GLY A 29 9.22 -22.51 -0.62
N CYS A 30 9.20 -21.17 -0.49
CA CYS A 30 8.07 -20.34 -0.90
C CYS A 30 8.04 -20.24 -2.43
N LYS A 31 6.90 -20.52 -3.06
CA LYS A 31 6.78 -20.49 -4.53
C LYS A 31 6.79 -19.07 -5.10
N ASN A 32 6.02 -18.16 -4.48
CA ASN A 32 5.85 -16.80 -4.95
C ASN A 32 6.16 -15.82 -3.82
N ALA A 33 7.23 -15.08 -3.96
CA ALA A 33 7.60 -14.08 -2.95
C ALA A 33 8.02 -12.74 -3.57
N ILE A 34 7.77 -11.69 -2.79
CA ILE A 34 8.34 -10.36 -2.97
C ILE A 34 9.26 -10.12 -1.78
N VAL A 35 10.53 -9.85 -2.04
CA VAL A 35 11.47 -9.41 -1.02
C VAL A 35 11.49 -7.88 -1.04
N HIS A 36 10.89 -7.29 -0.01
CA HIS A 36 10.71 -5.85 0.11
C HIS A 36 11.80 -5.26 1.00
N VAL A 37 12.82 -4.69 0.39
CA VAL A 37 13.92 -4.05 1.12
C VAL A 37 13.65 -2.56 1.29
N TYR A 38 14.03 -2.01 2.44
CA TYR A 38 13.88 -0.59 2.73
C TYR A 38 15.06 -0.04 3.54
N ASN A 39 15.28 1.24 3.40
CA ASN A 39 16.07 2.05 4.32
C ASN A 39 15.53 3.48 4.34
N SER A 40 15.67 4.14 5.47
CA SER A 40 15.14 5.49 5.61
C SER A 40 16.00 6.51 4.86
N THR A 41 15.34 7.39 4.11
CA THR A 41 15.97 8.40 3.26
C THR A 41 15.66 9.84 3.70
N SER A 42 14.74 10.04 4.67
CA SER A 42 14.30 11.36 5.05
C SER A 42 15.41 12.24 5.65
N TYR A 43 15.25 13.56 5.48
CA TYR A 43 16.18 14.54 6.03
C TYR A 43 16.36 14.36 7.54
N ALA A 44 15.26 14.23 8.28
CA ALA A 44 15.30 14.09 9.73
C ALA A 44 16.06 12.82 10.16
N GLN A 45 15.81 11.70 9.51
CA GLN A 45 16.48 10.43 9.83
C GLN A 45 17.98 10.51 9.50
N ARG A 46 18.35 11.07 8.36
CA ARG A 46 19.76 11.24 7.97
C ARG A 46 20.52 12.08 8.99
N GLN A 47 19.92 13.21 9.42
CA GLN A 47 20.60 14.18 10.31
C GLN A 47 20.61 13.77 11.77
N GLN A 48 19.50 13.25 12.26
CA GLN A 48 19.30 13.05 13.71
C GLN A 48 19.56 11.61 14.16
N VAL A 49 19.17 10.62 13.34
CA VAL A 49 19.24 9.21 13.72
C VAL A 49 20.54 8.57 13.22
N PHE A 50 20.76 8.61 11.92
CA PHE A 50 21.91 7.92 11.32
C PHE A 50 23.17 8.76 11.32
N LYS A 51 23.05 10.08 11.29
CA LYS A 51 24.16 11.04 11.16
C LYS A 51 25.03 10.68 9.93
N LYS A 52 24.38 10.46 8.80
CA LYS A 52 24.96 10.01 7.55
C LYS A 52 24.66 10.97 6.41
N SER A 53 25.60 11.05 5.47
CA SER A 53 25.41 11.81 4.22
C SER A 53 24.38 11.15 3.29
N LYS A 54 23.95 11.87 2.26
CA LYS A 54 23.09 11.32 1.20
C LYS A 54 23.77 10.16 0.49
N GLU A 55 25.05 10.27 0.22
CA GLU A 55 25.88 9.25 -0.42
C GLU A 55 25.95 7.97 0.41
N ASP A 56 26.12 8.09 1.74
CA ASP A 56 26.16 6.93 2.63
C ASP A 56 24.81 6.20 2.68
N ILE A 57 23.71 6.94 2.69
CA ILE A 57 22.35 6.37 2.69
C ILE A 57 22.04 5.70 1.36
N LEU A 58 22.40 6.33 0.23
CA LEU A 58 22.27 5.75 -1.10
C LEU A 58 23.08 4.45 -1.21
N LYS A 59 24.32 4.43 -0.68
CA LYS A 59 25.15 3.23 -0.65
C LYS A 59 24.47 2.07 0.08
N ILE A 60 23.80 2.32 1.20
CA ILE A 60 23.04 1.29 1.94
C ILE A 60 21.94 0.68 1.04
N ALA A 61 21.18 1.51 0.32
CA ALA A 61 20.16 1.04 -0.61
C ALA A 61 20.73 0.16 -1.73
N VAL A 62 21.81 0.63 -2.35
CA VAL A 62 22.49 -0.07 -3.45
C VAL A 62 23.11 -1.40 -3.00
N GLU A 63 23.75 -1.43 -1.83
CA GLU A 63 24.31 -2.67 -1.28
C GLU A 63 23.20 -3.67 -0.92
N GLY A 64 22.10 -3.21 -0.33
CA GLY A 64 20.92 -4.04 -0.10
C GLY A 64 20.35 -4.62 -1.40
N ALA A 65 20.20 -3.80 -2.43
CA ALA A 65 19.71 -4.23 -3.74
C ALA A 65 20.62 -5.27 -4.42
N LYS A 66 21.93 -5.10 -4.32
CA LYS A 66 22.92 -6.07 -4.84
C LYS A 66 22.80 -7.42 -4.12
N LEU A 67 22.73 -7.38 -2.79
CA LEU A 67 22.61 -8.59 -2.00
C LEU A 67 21.32 -9.36 -2.29
N LEU A 68 20.18 -8.65 -2.47
CA LEU A 68 18.93 -9.30 -2.89
C LEU A 68 19.10 -10.05 -4.22
N LYS A 69 19.73 -9.40 -5.20
CA LYS A 69 19.96 -9.99 -6.52
C LYS A 69 20.85 -11.22 -6.43
N GLU A 70 21.98 -11.12 -5.72
CA GLU A 70 22.94 -12.20 -5.49
C GLU A 70 22.25 -13.41 -4.84
N LEU A 71 21.59 -13.22 -3.71
CA LEU A 71 20.93 -14.31 -2.97
C LEU A 71 19.79 -14.96 -3.77
N THR A 72 19.08 -14.19 -4.58
CA THR A 72 18.02 -14.73 -5.45
C THR A 72 18.61 -15.61 -6.56
N GLU A 73 19.73 -15.18 -7.15
CA GLU A 73 20.46 -15.94 -8.17
C GLU A 73 21.07 -17.22 -7.57
N GLU A 74 21.70 -17.13 -6.40
CA GLU A 74 22.24 -18.30 -5.66
C GLU A 74 21.18 -19.32 -5.29
N ALA A 75 20.00 -18.86 -4.86
CA ALA A 75 18.89 -19.74 -4.51
C ALA A 75 18.20 -20.36 -5.74
N GLY A 76 18.45 -19.86 -6.95
CA GLY A 76 17.75 -20.27 -8.16
C GLY A 76 16.27 -19.89 -8.17
N GLU A 77 15.88 -18.95 -7.35
CA GLU A 77 14.50 -18.53 -7.14
C GLU A 77 14.10 -17.41 -8.09
N LYS A 78 12.78 -17.22 -8.25
CA LYS A 78 12.21 -16.15 -9.09
C LYS A 78 11.51 -15.07 -8.26
N TYR A 79 12.08 -14.73 -7.11
CA TYR A 79 11.49 -13.70 -6.26
C TYR A 79 11.48 -12.34 -6.96
N ARG A 80 10.40 -11.60 -6.73
CA ARG A 80 10.31 -10.20 -7.17
C ARG A 80 10.91 -9.29 -6.10
N PHE A 81 11.40 -8.14 -6.54
CA PHE A 81 12.04 -7.18 -5.66
C PHE A 81 11.17 -5.95 -5.50
N GLU A 82 11.12 -5.47 -4.27
CA GLU A 82 10.51 -4.22 -3.92
C GLU A 82 11.47 -3.37 -3.10
N TYR A 83 11.51 -2.08 -3.38
CA TYR A 83 12.28 -1.10 -2.63
C TYR A 83 11.41 0.06 -2.17
N SER A 84 11.57 0.44 -0.88
CA SER A 84 10.99 1.66 -0.32
C SER A 84 12.08 2.62 0.17
N PRO A 85 12.10 3.87 -0.33
CA PRO A 85 12.77 4.97 0.37
C PRO A 85 11.91 5.36 1.57
N GLU A 86 12.11 4.69 2.71
CA GLU A 86 11.28 4.89 3.91
C GLU A 86 11.24 6.35 4.33
N SER A 87 10.10 6.80 4.86
CA SER A 87 9.82 8.22 5.13
C SER A 87 9.92 9.08 3.86
N PHE A 88 9.39 8.58 2.74
CA PHE A 88 9.41 9.26 1.44
C PHE A 88 8.86 10.69 1.52
N THR A 89 7.75 10.89 2.24
CA THR A 89 7.13 12.22 2.42
C THR A 89 8.01 13.24 3.15
N GLY A 90 9.02 12.78 3.88
CA GLY A 90 10.04 13.61 4.55
C GLY A 90 11.38 13.63 3.81
N THR A 91 11.43 13.11 2.59
CA THR A 91 12.62 13.04 1.73
C THR A 91 12.48 14.04 0.59
N GLU A 92 13.56 14.70 0.20
CA GLU A 92 13.56 15.55 -0.99
C GLU A 92 13.25 14.70 -2.24
N PRO A 93 12.26 15.07 -3.07
CA PRO A 93 11.83 14.24 -4.21
C PRO A 93 12.95 13.88 -5.17
N GLU A 94 13.87 14.80 -5.43
CA GLU A 94 15.02 14.58 -6.32
C GLU A 94 15.97 13.53 -5.73
N TYR A 95 16.15 13.55 -4.42
CA TYR A 95 17.00 12.57 -3.73
C TYR A 95 16.32 11.19 -3.64
N ALA A 96 15.02 11.14 -3.39
CA ALA A 96 14.26 9.91 -3.44
C ALA A 96 14.36 9.26 -4.84
N LEU A 97 14.23 10.07 -5.89
CA LEU A 97 14.39 9.63 -7.28
C LEU A 97 15.80 9.10 -7.55
N GLU A 98 16.83 9.79 -7.08
CA GLU A 98 18.22 9.37 -7.21
C GLU A 98 18.45 7.98 -6.60
N VAL A 99 18.00 7.78 -5.37
CA VAL A 99 18.14 6.49 -4.66
C VAL A 99 17.36 5.39 -5.36
N CYS A 100 16.10 5.63 -5.74
CA CYS A 100 15.28 4.64 -6.45
C CYS A 100 15.90 4.25 -7.78
N ASN A 101 16.41 5.22 -8.55
CA ASN A 101 17.07 4.96 -9.83
C ASN A 101 18.38 4.18 -9.65
N ALA A 102 19.16 4.45 -8.59
CA ALA A 102 20.36 3.68 -8.28
C ALA A 102 20.05 2.20 -7.95
N VAL A 103 18.96 1.95 -7.22
CA VAL A 103 18.46 0.59 -6.96
C VAL A 103 18.00 -0.09 -8.25
N LEU A 104 17.23 0.61 -9.07
CA LEU A 104 16.76 0.09 -10.37
C LEU A 104 17.90 -0.22 -11.33
N ASP A 105 18.97 0.57 -11.32
CA ASP A 105 20.19 0.32 -12.13
C ASP A 105 20.89 -0.98 -11.70
N VAL A 106 20.77 -1.41 -10.44
CA VAL A 106 21.26 -2.72 -9.98
C VAL A 106 20.36 -3.86 -10.46
N TRP A 107 19.05 -3.68 -10.35
CA TRP A 107 18.09 -4.74 -10.64
C TRP A 107 17.82 -4.90 -12.14
N GLN A 108 17.86 -3.81 -12.90
CA GLN A 108 17.60 -3.78 -14.35
C GLN A 108 16.29 -4.51 -14.71
N PRO A 109 15.13 -4.02 -14.21
CA PRO A 109 13.87 -4.69 -14.41
C PRO A 109 13.50 -4.80 -15.88
N THR A 110 12.83 -5.90 -16.23
CA THR A 110 12.32 -6.18 -17.57
C THR A 110 10.81 -6.39 -17.55
N ALA A 111 10.18 -6.49 -18.72
CA ALA A 111 8.75 -6.76 -18.82
C ALA A 111 8.35 -8.07 -18.12
N ASP A 112 9.19 -9.10 -18.19
CA ASP A 112 8.94 -10.40 -17.57
C ASP A 112 9.28 -10.42 -16.07
N ARG A 113 10.09 -9.47 -15.62
CA ARG A 113 10.53 -9.36 -14.21
C ARG A 113 10.51 -7.90 -13.77
N LYS A 114 9.30 -7.40 -13.55
CA LYS A 114 9.10 -6.03 -13.06
C LYS A 114 9.59 -5.89 -11.62
N ALA A 115 10.24 -4.76 -11.33
CA ALA A 115 10.54 -4.34 -9.96
C ALA A 115 9.38 -3.50 -9.41
N ILE A 116 9.30 -3.40 -8.09
CA ILE A 116 8.34 -2.54 -7.40
C ILE A 116 9.13 -1.43 -6.71
N ILE A 117 8.74 -0.18 -6.95
CA ILE A 117 9.15 0.97 -6.15
C ILE A 117 7.95 1.41 -5.35
N ASN A 118 8.04 1.36 -4.04
CA ASN A 118 6.96 1.71 -3.14
C ASN A 118 7.28 3.03 -2.43
N LEU A 119 6.35 3.98 -2.47
CA LEU A 119 6.49 5.32 -1.91
C LEU A 119 5.65 5.44 -0.63
N PRO A 120 6.23 5.17 0.56
CA PRO A 120 5.45 5.20 1.78
C PRO A 120 5.21 6.62 2.29
N SER A 121 3.95 6.97 2.50
CA SER A 121 3.59 8.07 3.38
C SER A 121 3.71 7.56 4.83
N THR A 122 4.95 7.35 5.29
CA THR A 122 5.26 6.77 6.60
C THR A 122 4.63 7.58 7.73
N VAL A 123 4.59 8.90 7.55
CA VAL A 123 3.77 9.85 8.32
C VAL A 123 3.16 10.81 7.32
N GLU A 124 1.88 11.11 7.46
CA GLU A 124 1.19 12.11 6.64
C GLU A 124 1.68 13.53 7.00
N LEU A 125 2.76 13.97 6.35
CA LEU A 125 3.36 15.29 6.61
C LEU A 125 2.69 16.42 5.86
N SER A 126 2.00 16.13 4.76
CA SER A 126 1.42 17.13 3.86
C SER A 126 -0.04 16.81 3.51
N MET A 127 -0.65 17.67 2.71
CA MET A 127 -1.98 17.41 2.18
C MET A 127 -1.92 16.41 1.01
N PRO A 128 -3.00 15.66 0.73
CA PRO A 128 -3.02 14.60 -0.29
C PRO A 128 -2.55 15.05 -1.68
N HIS A 129 -2.90 16.26 -2.11
CA HIS A 129 -2.45 16.77 -3.41
C HIS A 129 -0.94 17.00 -3.49
N VAL A 130 -0.27 17.30 -2.36
CA VAL A 130 1.19 17.44 -2.31
C VAL A 130 1.84 16.06 -2.46
N TYR A 131 1.34 15.06 -1.73
CA TYR A 131 1.78 13.68 -1.88
C TYR A 131 1.57 13.19 -3.32
N ALA A 132 0.39 13.42 -3.90
CA ALA A 132 0.11 13.08 -5.30
C ALA A 132 1.08 13.77 -6.28
N SER A 133 1.44 15.04 -6.05
CA SER A 133 2.44 15.73 -6.87
C SER A 133 3.83 15.08 -6.78
N GLN A 134 4.22 14.59 -5.60
CA GLN A 134 5.46 13.82 -5.43
C GLN A 134 5.39 12.49 -6.17
N VAL A 135 4.26 11.79 -6.10
CA VAL A 135 4.01 10.55 -6.85
C VAL A 135 4.10 10.79 -8.36
N GLU A 136 3.46 11.85 -8.86
CA GLU A 136 3.52 12.22 -10.27
C GLU A 136 4.96 12.51 -10.73
N TYR A 137 5.72 13.24 -9.90
CA TYR A 137 7.13 13.51 -10.16
C TYR A 137 7.94 12.20 -10.28
N MET A 138 7.75 11.26 -9.34
CA MET A 138 8.41 9.96 -9.39
C MET A 138 7.96 9.15 -10.62
N SER A 139 6.66 9.09 -10.89
CA SER A 139 6.12 8.37 -12.04
C SER A 139 6.68 8.84 -13.37
N LYS A 140 6.91 10.16 -13.53
CA LYS A 140 7.44 10.76 -14.76
C LYS A 140 8.95 10.62 -14.93
N ASN A 141 9.70 10.42 -13.85
CA ASN A 141 11.17 10.51 -13.87
C ASN A 141 11.90 9.22 -13.50
N LEU A 142 11.18 8.19 -13.00
CA LEU A 142 11.80 6.89 -12.72
C LEU A 142 12.35 6.26 -13.99
N LYS A 143 13.58 5.76 -13.91
CA LYS A 143 14.15 4.89 -14.93
C LYS A 143 13.33 3.60 -15.05
N TYR A 144 13.35 3.00 -16.23
CA TYR A 144 12.65 1.73 -16.48
C TYR A 144 11.14 1.76 -16.15
N ARG A 145 10.47 2.93 -16.24
CA ARG A 145 9.09 3.13 -15.76
C ARG A 145 8.11 2.06 -16.24
N ASP A 146 8.22 1.61 -17.50
CA ASP A 146 7.35 0.58 -18.07
C ASP A 146 7.55 -0.81 -17.42
N ASN A 147 8.71 -1.02 -16.80
CA ASN A 147 9.09 -2.24 -16.09
C ASN A 147 9.07 -2.08 -14.57
N VAL A 148 8.49 -0.99 -14.08
CA VAL A 148 8.35 -0.70 -12.65
C VAL A 148 6.87 -0.66 -12.28
N VAL A 149 6.49 -1.35 -11.23
CA VAL A 149 5.21 -1.15 -10.54
C VAL A 149 5.42 -0.07 -9.49
N LEU A 150 4.81 1.10 -9.70
CA LEU A 150 4.84 2.19 -8.74
C LEU A 150 3.75 1.95 -7.68
N SER A 151 4.17 1.61 -6.48
CA SER A 151 3.32 1.27 -5.35
C SER A 151 3.26 2.41 -4.33
N LEU A 152 2.14 2.54 -3.65
CA LEU A 152 1.96 3.51 -2.57
C LEU A 152 1.58 2.80 -1.28
N HIS A 153 2.08 3.30 -0.15
CA HIS A 153 1.81 2.78 1.18
C HIS A 153 1.43 3.93 2.13
N PRO A 154 0.22 4.46 2.03
CA PRO A 154 -0.21 5.54 2.90
C PRO A 154 -0.55 5.04 4.31
N HIS A 155 -0.07 5.77 5.33
CA HIS A 155 -0.63 5.75 6.67
C HIS A 155 -1.79 6.74 6.79
N ASN A 156 -2.41 6.84 7.97
CA ASN A 156 -3.64 7.59 8.19
C ASN A 156 -3.52 8.58 9.36
N ASP A 157 -2.33 9.18 9.56
CA ASP A 157 -2.04 10.03 10.72
C ASP A 157 -2.90 11.30 10.78
N ARG A 158 -3.35 11.80 9.62
CA ARG A 158 -4.23 12.96 9.50
C ARG A 158 -5.66 12.59 9.06
N GLY A 159 -5.96 11.30 8.94
CA GLY A 159 -7.23 10.82 8.42
C GLY A 159 -7.39 10.98 6.90
N CYS A 160 -6.29 11.09 6.16
CA CYS A 160 -6.30 11.33 4.72
C CYS A 160 -5.77 10.12 3.90
N GLY A 161 -5.48 8.98 4.52
CA GLY A 161 -4.87 7.84 3.85
C GLY A 161 -5.61 7.38 2.61
N VAL A 162 -6.95 7.38 2.62
CA VAL A 162 -7.78 7.06 1.45
C VAL A 162 -7.58 8.10 0.35
N SER A 163 -7.61 9.39 0.69
CA SER A 163 -7.38 10.46 -0.29
C SER A 163 -5.97 10.45 -0.86
N ASP A 164 -4.96 10.11 -0.04
CA ASP A 164 -3.58 9.92 -0.51
C ASP A 164 -3.50 8.80 -1.55
N ALA A 165 -4.18 7.68 -1.30
CA ALA A 165 -4.24 6.55 -2.23
C ALA A 165 -4.95 6.92 -3.54
N GLU A 166 -6.15 7.49 -3.46
CA GLU A 166 -6.95 7.87 -4.64
C GLU A 166 -6.23 8.89 -5.52
N MET A 167 -5.73 9.96 -4.93
CA MET A 167 -5.00 10.99 -5.66
C MET A 167 -3.67 10.48 -6.19
N GLY A 168 -3.01 9.56 -5.48
CA GLY A 168 -1.80 8.91 -5.92
C GLY A 168 -2.02 8.00 -7.13
N ILE A 169 -3.12 7.25 -7.20
CA ILE A 169 -3.51 6.49 -8.39
C ILE A 169 -3.71 7.43 -9.58
N LEU A 170 -4.44 8.53 -9.41
CA LEU A 170 -4.62 9.54 -10.46
C LEU A 170 -3.30 10.19 -10.88
N ALA A 171 -2.32 10.24 -10.01
CA ALA A 171 -0.97 10.77 -10.28
C ALA A 171 -0.03 9.74 -10.96
N GLY A 172 -0.51 8.53 -11.24
CA GLY A 172 0.21 7.51 -12.01
C GLY A 172 0.81 6.38 -11.19
N ALA A 173 0.33 6.12 -9.99
CA ALA A 173 0.65 4.88 -9.27
C ALA A 173 -0.11 3.69 -9.86
N ASP A 174 0.51 2.52 -9.78
CA ASP A 174 -0.02 1.27 -10.34
C ASP A 174 -0.61 0.35 -9.24
N ARG A 175 -0.26 0.57 -7.97
CA ARG A 175 -0.59 -0.32 -6.86
C ARG A 175 -0.74 0.44 -5.55
N ILE A 176 -1.64 -0.02 -4.70
CA ILE A 176 -1.79 0.44 -3.32
C ILE A 176 -1.51 -0.70 -2.36
N GLU A 177 -0.75 -0.43 -1.32
CA GLU A 177 -0.60 -1.27 -0.14
C GLU A 177 -1.40 -0.67 1.02
N GLY A 178 -2.20 -1.49 1.65
CA GLY A 178 -3.02 -1.09 2.78
C GLY A 178 -3.44 -2.30 3.60
N THR A 179 -4.38 -2.09 4.50
CA THR A 179 -4.88 -3.13 5.39
C THR A 179 -6.39 -3.16 5.40
N LEU A 180 -6.95 -4.31 5.79
CA LEU A 180 -8.38 -4.40 6.03
C LEU A 180 -8.77 -3.46 7.17
N PHE A 181 -9.77 -2.61 6.91
CA PHE A 181 -10.32 -1.64 7.85
C PHE A 181 -9.30 -0.65 8.44
N GLY A 182 -8.20 -0.42 7.73
CA GLY A 182 -7.16 0.52 8.14
C GLY A 182 -6.33 0.10 9.34
N ASN A 183 -6.29 -1.19 9.67
CA ASN A 183 -5.45 -1.68 10.77
C ASN A 183 -3.98 -1.36 10.56
N GLY A 184 -3.25 -1.02 11.63
CA GLY A 184 -1.84 -0.72 11.52
C GLY A 184 -1.31 0.10 12.69
N GLU A 185 -0.07 0.57 12.55
CA GLU A 185 0.58 1.40 13.54
C GLU A 185 -0.11 2.77 13.72
N ARG A 186 -0.05 3.32 14.91
CA ARG A 186 -0.56 4.65 15.27
C ARG A 186 -2.07 4.78 14.96
N THR A 187 -2.43 5.56 13.95
CA THR A 187 -3.81 5.75 13.47
C THR A 187 -4.21 4.79 12.35
N GLY A 188 -3.33 3.86 12.00
CA GLY A 188 -3.52 2.84 10.99
C GLY A 188 -2.91 3.17 9.63
N ASN A 189 -3.11 2.24 8.72
CA ASN A 189 -2.78 2.35 7.31
C ASN A 189 -4.01 2.79 6.50
N VAL A 190 -3.84 3.02 5.22
CA VAL A 190 -4.99 3.19 4.32
C VAL A 190 -5.89 1.95 4.38
N ASP A 191 -7.19 2.19 4.50
CA ASP A 191 -8.21 1.13 4.45
C ASP A 191 -8.47 0.71 3.01
N ILE A 192 -8.00 -0.49 2.64
CA ILE A 192 -8.18 -1.02 1.28
C ILE A 192 -9.64 -1.36 0.96
N ILE A 193 -10.48 -1.61 1.98
CA ILE A 193 -11.92 -1.78 1.77
C ILE A 193 -12.51 -0.48 1.24
N THR A 194 -12.23 0.63 1.91
CA THR A 194 -12.74 1.94 1.50
C THR A 194 -12.19 2.35 0.12
N VAL A 195 -10.90 2.17 -0.15
CA VAL A 195 -10.31 2.48 -1.47
C VAL A 195 -10.94 1.62 -2.57
N GLY A 196 -11.04 0.30 -2.37
CA GLY A 196 -11.62 -0.62 -3.35
C GLY A 196 -13.10 -0.33 -3.63
N MET A 197 -13.88 -0.05 -2.58
CA MET A 197 -15.28 0.33 -2.73
C MET A 197 -15.47 1.67 -3.44
N ASN A 198 -14.61 2.66 -3.13
CA ASN A 198 -14.64 3.95 -3.83
C ASN A 198 -14.29 3.79 -5.32
N MET A 199 -13.31 2.96 -5.67
CA MET A 199 -13.01 2.63 -7.08
C MET A 199 -14.20 2.01 -7.77
N TYR A 200 -14.83 1.02 -7.16
CA TYR A 200 -16.03 0.35 -7.70
C TYR A 200 -17.17 1.35 -7.93
N MET A 201 -17.42 2.25 -6.99
CA MET A 201 -18.44 3.30 -7.12
C MET A 201 -18.15 4.27 -8.28
N GLN A 202 -16.89 4.42 -8.67
CA GLN A 202 -16.50 5.21 -9.86
C GLN A 202 -16.46 4.38 -11.15
N GLY A 203 -16.92 3.12 -11.13
CA GLY A 203 -16.94 2.22 -12.28
C GLY A 203 -15.61 1.57 -12.61
N VAL A 204 -14.67 1.56 -11.67
CA VAL A 204 -13.38 0.88 -11.79
C VAL A 204 -13.40 -0.37 -10.92
N ASP A 205 -13.33 -1.54 -11.54
CA ASP A 205 -13.26 -2.81 -10.82
C ASP A 205 -11.90 -2.96 -10.13
N PRO A 206 -11.85 -3.02 -8.79
CA PRO A 206 -10.61 -3.22 -8.04
C PRO A 206 -10.12 -4.67 -8.07
N GLU A 207 -10.84 -5.58 -8.72
CA GLU A 207 -10.59 -7.03 -8.74
C GLU A 207 -10.55 -7.64 -7.32
N LEU A 208 -11.32 -7.07 -6.40
CA LEU A 208 -11.46 -7.51 -5.00
C LEU A 208 -12.90 -7.91 -4.72
N ASP A 209 -13.10 -9.03 -4.04
CA ASP A 209 -14.43 -9.50 -3.65
C ASP A 209 -14.77 -9.07 -2.22
N PHE A 210 -15.59 -8.03 -2.09
CA PHE A 210 -16.16 -7.55 -0.83
C PHE A 210 -17.67 -7.81 -0.74
N SER A 211 -18.20 -8.73 -1.53
CA SER A 211 -19.64 -9.04 -1.59
C SER A 211 -20.20 -9.57 -0.27
N ASP A 212 -19.39 -10.20 0.57
CA ASP A 212 -19.77 -10.66 1.93
C ASP A 212 -19.04 -9.84 3.00
N MET A 213 -19.38 -8.55 3.11
CA MET A 213 -18.81 -7.65 4.10
C MET A 213 -18.98 -8.13 5.55
N PRO A 214 -20.12 -8.69 5.97
CA PRO A 214 -20.25 -9.24 7.32
C PRO A 214 -19.24 -10.35 7.65
N LYS A 215 -18.94 -11.22 6.68
CA LYS A 215 -17.94 -12.28 6.84
C LYS A 215 -16.53 -11.71 6.98
N LEU A 216 -16.19 -10.70 6.18
CA LEU A 216 -14.90 -10.00 6.28
C LEU A 216 -14.74 -9.31 7.64
N CYS A 217 -15.77 -8.61 8.10
CA CYS A 217 -15.78 -7.99 9.42
C CYS A 217 -15.54 -9.00 10.54
N HIS A 218 -16.30 -10.10 10.51
CA HIS A 218 -16.16 -11.17 11.50
C HIS A 218 -14.77 -11.81 11.48
N ALA A 219 -14.21 -12.07 10.31
CA ALA A 219 -12.86 -12.61 10.17
C ALA A 219 -11.81 -11.66 10.76
N PHE A 220 -11.88 -10.37 10.41
CA PHE A 220 -10.99 -9.35 10.95
C PHE A 220 -11.05 -9.29 12.48
N GLU A 221 -12.24 -9.17 13.05
CA GLU A 221 -12.41 -9.08 14.51
C GLU A 221 -11.93 -10.36 15.22
N SER A 222 -12.20 -11.52 14.62
CA SER A 222 -11.75 -12.81 15.18
C SER A 222 -10.23 -12.98 15.18
N PHE A 223 -9.55 -12.53 14.12
CA PHE A 223 -8.10 -12.70 14.00
C PHE A 223 -7.31 -11.63 14.74
N THR A 224 -7.83 -10.41 14.82
CA THR A 224 -7.11 -9.29 15.44
C THR A 224 -7.50 -9.04 16.89
N GLY A 225 -8.68 -9.48 17.30
CA GLY A 225 -9.30 -9.11 18.59
C GLY A 225 -9.70 -7.63 18.65
N MET A 226 -9.72 -6.91 17.54
CA MET A 226 -10.04 -5.49 17.44
C MET A 226 -11.42 -5.30 16.81
N SER A 227 -12.23 -4.42 17.39
CA SER A 227 -13.55 -4.07 16.82
C SER A 227 -13.40 -3.06 15.69
N ILE A 228 -14.22 -3.21 14.65
CA ILE A 228 -14.35 -2.23 13.57
C ILE A 228 -15.08 -1.00 14.12
N ASN A 229 -14.62 0.20 13.75
CA ASN A 229 -15.26 1.43 14.14
C ASN A 229 -16.73 1.44 13.63
N PRO A 230 -17.72 1.70 14.49
CA PRO A 230 -19.14 1.73 14.09
C PRO A 230 -19.45 2.71 12.95
N ARG A 231 -18.59 3.69 12.70
CA ARG A 231 -18.73 4.70 11.64
C ARG A 231 -17.75 4.48 10.48
N SER A 232 -17.09 3.32 10.39
CA SER A 232 -16.25 3.01 9.22
C SER A 232 -17.10 3.00 7.95
N PRO A 233 -16.62 3.62 6.86
CA PRO A 233 -17.33 3.59 5.59
C PRO A 233 -17.64 2.15 5.15
N TYR A 234 -18.79 1.95 4.53
CA TYR A 234 -19.29 0.68 3.96
C TYR A 234 -19.55 -0.47 4.94
N CYS A 235 -18.85 -0.56 6.07
CA CYS A 235 -18.86 -1.74 6.93
C CYS A 235 -19.26 -1.48 8.38
N GLY A 236 -19.21 -0.22 8.84
CA GLY A 236 -19.53 0.14 10.21
C GLY A 236 -21.01 -0.14 10.55
N SER A 237 -21.30 -0.53 11.78
CA SER A 237 -22.66 -0.89 12.22
C SER A 237 -23.68 0.26 12.12
N LEU A 238 -23.22 1.51 11.98
CA LEU A 238 -24.06 2.69 11.83
C LEU A 238 -24.20 3.17 10.38
N VAL A 239 -23.63 2.50 9.41
CA VAL A 239 -23.66 2.91 7.98
C VAL A 239 -25.09 3.06 7.46
N PHE A 240 -26.01 2.22 7.93
CA PHE A 240 -27.42 2.26 7.54
C PHE A 240 -28.32 2.97 8.56
N ALA A 241 -27.76 3.61 9.58
CA ALA A 241 -28.52 4.26 10.62
C ALA A 241 -28.86 5.71 10.28
N ALA A 242 -30.13 6.02 10.15
CA ALA A 242 -30.66 7.36 10.04
C ALA A 242 -31.40 7.76 11.35
N PHE A 243 -31.04 8.92 11.90
CA PHE A 243 -31.62 9.41 13.17
C PHE A 243 -32.72 10.46 12.98
N SER A 244 -32.82 11.03 11.78
CA SER A 244 -33.90 11.99 11.44
C SER A 244 -35.10 11.25 10.86
N GLY A 245 -36.29 11.54 11.35
CA GLY A 245 -37.54 10.91 10.87
C GLY A 245 -37.80 11.15 9.37
N SER A 246 -37.43 12.31 8.84
CA SER A 246 -37.54 12.60 7.40
C SER A 246 -36.60 11.75 6.59
N HIS A 247 -35.37 11.51 7.06
CA HIS A 247 -34.42 10.63 6.40
C HIS A 247 -34.86 9.16 6.46
N GLN A 248 -35.37 8.70 7.60
CA GLN A 248 -35.90 7.35 7.74
C GLN A 248 -37.06 7.08 6.77
N ASP A 249 -37.99 8.04 6.63
CA ASP A 249 -39.13 7.95 5.69
C ASP A 249 -38.61 7.93 4.22
N ALA A 250 -37.63 8.78 3.87
CA ALA A 250 -37.04 8.80 2.53
C ALA A 250 -36.34 7.49 2.19
N ILE A 251 -35.55 6.96 3.13
CA ILE A 251 -34.89 5.67 2.97
C ILE A 251 -35.90 4.53 2.78
N ALA A 252 -36.93 4.47 3.63
CA ALA A 252 -37.96 3.46 3.52
C ALA A 252 -38.66 3.52 2.15
N LYS A 253 -39.04 4.71 1.70
CA LYS A 253 -39.64 4.92 0.37
C LYS A 253 -38.68 4.52 -0.77
N GLY A 254 -37.42 4.91 -0.68
CA GLY A 254 -36.37 4.53 -1.65
C GLY A 254 -36.20 3.02 -1.74
N MET A 255 -36.14 2.33 -0.62
CA MET A 255 -36.00 0.86 -0.57
C MET A 255 -37.21 0.14 -1.16
N HIS A 256 -38.43 0.68 -1.00
CA HIS A 256 -39.62 0.11 -1.64
C HIS A 256 -39.62 0.28 -3.19
N LEU A 257 -38.98 1.32 -3.69
CA LEU A 257 -38.93 1.61 -5.14
C LEU A 257 -37.73 0.99 -5.82
N SER A 258 -36.66 0.67 -5.08
CA SER A 258 -35.40 0.16 -5.62
C SER A 258 -35.35 -1.36 -5.55
N LEU A 259 -35.15 -1.99 -6.72
CA LEU A 259 -34.83 -3.43 -6.81
C LEU A 259 -33.33 -3.70 -6.58
N ILE A 260 -32.51 -2.64 -6.49
CA ILE A 260 -31.03 -2.74 -6.41
C ILE A 260 -30.59 -3.08 -4.98
N HIS A 261 -31.38 -2.71 -3.96
CA HIS A 261 -31.03 -2.93 -2.55
C HIS A 261 -30.83 -4.40 -2.15
N ILE A 262 -31.33 -5.35 -2.97
CA ILE A 262 -31.14 -6.78 -2.73
C ILE A 262 -29.78 -7.26 -3.25
N SER A 263 -29.28 -6.68 -4.33
CA SER A 263 -28.08 -7.09 -5.03
C SER A 263 -26.87 -6.17 -4.81
N GLU A 264 -27.11 -4.91 -4.42
CA GLU A 264 -26.06 -3.89 -4.27
C GLU A 264 -26.30 -3.02 -3.02
N PRO A 265 -26.12 -3.56 -1.80
CA PRO A 265 -26.40 -2.81 -0.57
C PRO A 265 -25.56 -1.54 -0.41
N THR A 266 -24.43 -1.44 -1.07
CA THR A 266 -23.56 -0.25 -1.04
C THR A 266 -24.16 0.97 -1.74
N ARG A 267 -24.98 0.81 -2.76
CA ARG A 267 -25.66 1.94 -3.43
C ARG A 267 -26.78 2.56 -2.59
N GLN A 268 -27.15 1.95 -1.48
CA GLN A 268 -28.13 2.53 -0.54
C GLN A 268 -27.61 3.78 0.16
N ALA A 269 -26.32 4.03 0.16
CA ALA A 269 -25.71 5.23 0.72
C ALA A 269 -25.89 6.49 -0.17
N GLU A 270 -26.39 6.33 -1.40
CA GLU A 270 -26.60 7.43 -2.35
C GLU A 270 -28.01 8.06 -2.26
N ILE A 271 -28.88 7.59 -1.35
CA ILE A 271 -30.26 8.10 -1.21
C ILE A 271 -30.36 8.97 0.04
#